data_e36f012b02e525018c8bc90b0d3d8ea6
#
_entry.id   e36f012b02e525018c8bc90b0d3d8ea6
#
_cell.length_a   1.000
_cell.length_b   1.000
_cell.length_c   1.000
_cell.angle_alpha   90.00
_cell.angle_beta   90.00
_cell.angle_gamma   90.00
#
_symmetry.space_group_name_H-M   'P 1'
#
loop_
_entity.id
_entity.type
_entity.pdbx_description
1 polymer ?
#
loop_
_entity_poly.entity_id
_entity_poly.type
_entity_poly.pdbx_seq_one_letter_code
_entity_poly.pdbx_strand_id
1 'polypeptide(L)'
;MAKAANRTYSLYTREAVELLAVMIREARLERKLPAKELAERAGISRGLLQRIEKGDPNCSLGTVFEVAYLLGISLFNSDERALASNLAVSKEKLSLLPKMARKPQRGIDDDF
;
A
#
# COMPACT_ATOMS: atom_id res chain seq x y z
N MET A 1 21.54 -1.23 2.74
CA MET A 1 21.66 -1.67 2.24
C MET A 1 21.16 -2.03 1.04
N ALA A 2 21.73 -2.08 0.27
CA ALA A 2 21.35 -2.37 -1.04
C ALA A 2 20.63 -3.67 -1.22
N LYS A 3 20.58 -4.42 -0.18
CA LYS A 3 19.95 -5.67 -0.33
C LYS A 3 18.54 -5.62 -0.72
N ALA A 4 17.78 -4.68 -0.21
CA ALA A 4 16.38 -4.59 -0.55
C ALA A 4 16.21 -4.30 -2.03
N ALA A 5 17.15 -3.57 -2.61
CA ALA A 5 17.03 -3.21 -4.01
C ALA A 5 17.19 -4.41 -4.93
N ASN A 6 17.77 -5.50 -4.42
CA ASN A 6 17.96 -6.70 -5.23
C ASN A 6 16.86 -7.73 -5.07
N ARG A 7 15.88 -7.42 -4.26
CA ARG A 7 14.79 -8.36 -4.05
C ARG A 7 13.96 -8.50 -5.31
N THR A 8 13.60 -9.74 -5.62
CA THR A 8 12.76 -10.01 -6.78
C THR A 8 11.32 -10.13 -6.35
N TYR A 9 10.46 -9.35 -6.98
CA TYR A 9 9.03 -9.41 -6.73
C TYR A 9 8.33 -10.04 -7.92
N SER A 10 7.17 -10.62 -7.67
CA SER A 10 6.37 -11.17 -8.75
C SER A 10 5.92 -10.04 -9.68
N LEU A 11 5.54 -10.40 -10.89
CA LEU A 11 5.03 -9.42 -11.83
C LEU A 11 3.79 -8.73 -11.27
N TYR A 12 2.92 -9.50 -10.64
CA TYR A 12 1.71 -8.94 -10.06
C TYR A 12 2.05 -7.81 -9.05
N THR A 13 3.01 -8.09 -8.16
CA THR A 13 3.40 -7.09 -7.17
C THR A 13 3.99 -5.86 -7.82
N ARG A 14 4.85 -6.07 -8.80
CA ARG A 14 5.48 -4.92 -9.47
C ARG A 14 4.45 -4.06 -10.19
N GLU A 15 3.47 -4.70 -10.83
CA GLU A 15 2.44 -3.94 -11.52
C GLU A 15 1.52 -3.22 -10.55
N ALA A 16 1.23 -3.81 -9.40
CA ALA A 16 0.41 -3.14 -8.40
C ALA A 16 1.11 -1.89 -7.86
N VAL A 17 2.41 -2.00 -7.58
CA VAL A 17 3.18 -0.86 -7.12
C VAL A 17 3.24 0.22 -8.20
N GLU A 18 3.46 -0.19 -9.43
CA GLU A 18 3.53 0.75 -10.53
C GLU A 18 2.20 1.45 -10.77
N LEU A 19 1.11 0.72 -10.67
CA LEU A 19 -0.20 1.32 -10.86
C LEU A 19 -0.46 2.40 -9.81
N LEU A 20 -0.15 2.12 -8.56
CA LEU A 20 -0.36 3.13 -7.52
C LEU A 20 0.53 4.35 -7.77
N ALA A 21 1.77 4.12 -8.20
CA ALA A 21 2.68 5.22 -8.50
C ALA A 21 2.13 6.09 -9.62
N VAL A 22 1.60 5.48 -10.67
CA VAL A 22 1.02 6.21 -11.80
C VAL A 22 -0.21 6.98 -11.35
N MET A 23 -1.06 6.36 -10.54
CA MET A 23 -2.25 7.04 -10.04
C MET A 23 -1.88 8.27 -9.20
N ILE A 24 -0.85 8.14 -8.38
CA ILE A 24 -0.39 9.27 -7.57
C ILE A 24 0.11 10.39 -8.47
N ARG A 25 0.93 10.07 -9.45
CA ARG A 25 1.46 11.09 -10.33
C ARG A 25 0.36 11.73 -11.17
N GLU A 26 -0.55 10.92 -11.67
CA GLU A 26 -1.68 11.41 -12.43
C GLU A 26 -2.52 12.39 -11.61
N ALA A 27 -2.86 12.02 -10.40
CA ALA A 27 -3.68 12.87 -9.54
C ALA A 27 -2.96 14.18 -9.21
N ARG A 28 -1.65 14.10 -8.98
CA ARG A 28 -0.88 15.29 -8.69
C ARG A 28 -0.86 16.26 -9.89
N LEU A 29 -0.63 15.71 -11.06
CA LEU A 29 -0.55 16.54 -12.27
C LEU A 29 -1.90 17.13 -12.63
N GLU A 30 -2.98 16.36 -12.46
CA GLU A 30 -4.32 16.87 -12.72
C GLU A 30 -4.66 18.04 -11.81
N ARG A 31 -4.15 18.03 -10.60
CA ARG A 31 -4.38 19.12 -9.65
C ARG A 31 -3.40 20.25 -9.83
N LYS A 32 -2.48 20.12 -10.78
CA LYS A 32 -1.44 21.11 -11.02
C LYS A 32 -0.65 21.40 -9.76
N LEU A 33 -0.40 20.36 -8.99
CA LEU A 33 0.30 20.46 -7.71
C LEU A 33 1.78 20.16 -7.92
N PRO A 34 2.67 21.10 -7.62
CA PRO A 34 4.11 20.84 -7.78
C PRO A 34 4.57 19.74 -6.82
N ALA A 35 5.54 18.97 -7.27
CA ALA A 35 6.08 17.90 -6.43
C ALA A 35 6.61 18.43 -5.11
N LYS A 36 7.24 19.61 -5.14
CA LYS A 36 7.76 20.20 -3.91
C LYS A 36 6.65 20.43 -2.90
N GLU A 37 5.53 20.94 -3.36
CA GLU A 37 4.41 21.22 -2.46
C GLU A 37 3.80 19.95 -1.90
N LEU A 38 3.63 18.94 -2.73
CA LEU A 38 3.09 17.68 -2.24
C LEU A 38 4.02 17.05 -1.23
N ALA A 39 5.33 17.07 -1.50
CA ALA A 39 6.31 16.53 -0.58
C ALA A 39 6.23 17.23 0.77
N GLU A 40 6.10 18.55 0.75
CA GLU A 40 5.98 19.33 1.99
C GLU A 40 4.73 18.94 2.77
N ARG A 41 3.61 18.79 2.07
CA ARG A 41 2.37 18.41 2.74
C ARG A 41 2.47 17.02 3.37
N ALA A 42 3.18 16.13 2.70
CA ALA A 42 3.33 14.78 3.21
C ALA A 42 4.46 14.65 4.23
N GLY A 43 5.22 15.72 4.43
CA GLY A 43 6.33 15.68 5.39
C GLY A 43 7.49 14.83 4.92
N ILE A 44 7.73 14.77 3.61
CA ILE A 44 8.81 13.94 3.06
C ILE A 44 9.66 14.78 2.12
N SER A 45 10.81 14.23 1.76
CA SER A 45 11.70 14.90 0.82
C SER A 45 11.17 14.76 -0.61
N ARG A 46 11.61 15.67 -1.47
CA ARG A 46 11.25 15.57 -2.88
C ARG A 46 11.82 14.30 -3.49
N GLY A 47 13.01 13.91 -3.04
CA GLY A 47 13.62 12.68 -3.54
C GLY A 47 12.80 11.46 -3.22
N LEU A 48 12.24 11.40 -2.01
CA LEU A 48 11.39 10.28 -1.64
C LEU A 48 10.11 10.27 -2.46
N LEU A 49 9.49 11.45 -2.64
CA LEU A 49 8.29 11.53 -3.48
C LEU A 49 8.59 11.07 -4.89
N GLN A 50 9.75 11.45 -5.42
CA GLN A 50 10.14 11.03 -6.76
C GLN A 50 10.27 9.52 -6.86
N ARG A 51 10.84 8.89 -5.84
CA ARG A 51 10.93 7.43 -5.81
C ARG A 51 9.55 6.78 -5.78
N ILE A 52 8.64 7.35 -4.98
CA ILE A 52 7.27 6.84 -4.91
C ILE A 52 6.61 6.92 -6.28
N GLU A 53 6.76 8.05 -6.97
CA GLU A 53 6.12 8.23 -8.27
C GLU A 53 6.76 7.41 -9.37
N LYS A 54 7.96 6.90 -9.13
CA LYS A 54 8.61 6.00 -10.08
C LYS A 54 8.30 4.54 -9.79
N GLY A 55 7.55 4.27 -8.74
CA GLY A 55 7.18 2.90 -8.45
C GLY A 55 8.23 2.10 -7.73
N ASP A 56 9.05 2.77 -6.93
CA ASP A 56 10.06 2.07 -6.13
C ASP A 56 9.37 1.24 -5.06
N PRO A 57 9.50 -0.09 -5.09
CA PRO A 57 8.77 -0.93 -4.13
C PRO A 57 9.36 -0.89 -2.73
N ASN A 58 10.47 -0.21 -2.54
CA ASN A 58 11.13 -0.17 -1.25
C ASN A 58 10.77 1.07 -0.43
N CYS A 59 9.75 1.80 -0.82
CA CYS A 59 9.25 2.90 -0.04
C CYS A 59 8.34 2.40 1.06
N SER A 60 8.31 3.11 2.17
CA SER A 60 7.49 2.72 3.31
C SER A 60 6.01 2.76 2.93
N LEU A 61 5.28 1.73 3.29
CA LEU A 61 3.87 1.60 2.95
C LEU A 61 3.06 2.78 3.49
N GLY A 62 3.30 3.14 4.76
CA GLY A 62 2.54 4.23 5.36
C GLY A 62 2.75 5.55 4.64
N THR A 63 3.99 5.80 4.25
CA THR A 63 4.30 7.05 3.53
C THR A 63 3.58 7.09 2.18
N VAL A 64 3.60 5.97 1.46
CA VAL A 64 2.92 5.91 0.16
C VAL A 64 1.43 6.12 0.33
N PHE A 65 0.84 5.49 1.35
CA PHE A 65 -0.59 5.65 1.62
C PHE A 65 -0.93 7.09 1.99
N GLU A 66 -0.05 7.75 2.74
CA GLU A 66 -0.30 9.15 3.12
C GLU A 66 -0.33 10.05 1.89
N VAL A 67 0.61 9.85 0.98
CA VAL A 67 0.64 10.62 -0.27
C VAL A 67 -0.64 10.38 -1.06
N ALA A 68 -1.07 9.13 -1.16
CA ALA A 68 -2.30 8.80 -1.87
C ALA A 68 -3.51 9.47 -1.20
N TYR A 69 -3.55 9.45 0.12
CA TYR A 69 -4.64 10.08 0.87
C TYR A 69 -4.72 11.58 0.58
N LEU A 70 -3.57 12.26 0.57
CA LEU A 70 -3.55 13.70 0.32
C LEU A 70 -4.04 14.05 -1.07
N LEU A 71 -3.99 13.10 -1.99
CA LEU A 71 -4.47 13.30 -3.36
C LEU A 71 -5.88 12.80 -3.57
N GLY A 72 -6.53 12.34 -2.51
CA GLY A 72 -7.90 11.87 -2.61
C GLY A 72 -8.05 10.51 -3.26
N ILE A 73 -6.98 9.71 -3.29
CA ILE A 73 -7.04 8.38 -3.86
C ILE A 73 -7.61 7.42 -2.82
N SER A 74 -8.68 6.74 -3.19
CA SER A 74 -9.32 5.78 -2.30
C SER A 74 -8.55 4.47 -2.29
N LEU A 75 -8.15 4.04 -1.11
CA LEU A 75 -7.45 2.77 -0.95
C LEU A 75 -8.47 1.67 -0.69
N PHE A 76 -8.23 0.50 -1.24
CA PHE A 76 -9.14 -0.66 -1.07
C PHE A 76 -10.55 -0.33 -1.52
N ASN A 77 -10.68 0.57 -2.51
CA ASN A 77 -11.98 1.02 -3.01
C ASN A 77 -12.88 1.53 -1.90
N SER A 78 -12.30 2.18 -0.90
CA SER A 78 -13.04 2.59 0.28
C SER A 78 -12.74 4.04 0.62
N ASP A 79 -13.78 4.83 0.93
CA ASP A 79 -13.54 6.14 1.53
C ASP A 79 -13.22 5.94 3.00
N GLU A 80 -13.03 7.03 3.73
CA GLU A 80 -12.61 6.92 5.13
C GLU A 80 -13.59 6.15 6.00
N ARG A 81 -14.87 6.38 5.80
CA ARG A 81 -15.88 5.69 6.58
C ARG A 81 -15.92 4.20 6.27
N ALA A 82 -15.88 3.87 4.99
CA ALA A 82 -15.91 2.47 4.57
C ALA A 82 -14.66 1.74 5.04
N LEU A 83 -13.52 2.43 4.99
CA LEU A 83 -12.28 1.82 5.44
C LEU A 83 -12.33 1.50 6.92
N ALA A 84 -12.82 2.44 7.74
CA ALA A 84 -12.94 2.21 9.17
C ALA A 84 -13.86 1.05 9.46
N SER A 85 -14.97 0.98 8.73
CA SER A 85 -15.95 -0.09 8.90
C SER A 85 -15.35 -1.44 8.51
N ASN A 86 -14.65 -1.49 7.38
CA ASN A 86 -14.01 -2.72 6.94
C ASN A 86 -12.95 -3.17 7.93
N LEU A 87 -12.22 -2.22 8.50
CA LEU A 87 -11.21 -2.54 9.49
C LEU A 87 -11.84 -3.16 10.72
N ALA A 88 -12.96 -2.58 11.20
CA ALA A 88 -13.64 -3.08 12.38
C ALA A 88 -14.17 -4.50 12.15
N VAL A 89 -14.75 -4.74 10.99
CA VAL A 89 -15.27 -6.06 10.66
C VAL A 89 -14.14 -7.09 10.61
N SER A 90 -13.03 -6.72 9.99
CA SER A 90 -11.89 -7.65 9.89
C SER A 90 -11.26 -7.94 11.25
N LYS A 91 -11.20 -6.93 12.11
CA LYS A 91 -10.66 -7.14 13.45
C LYS A 91 -11.54 -8.08 14.25
N GLU A 92 -12.85 -7.93 14.13
CA GLU A 92 -13.76 -8.81 14.83
C GLU A 92 -13.60 -10.23 14.34
N LYS A 93 -13.53 -10.40 13.03
CA LYS A 93 -13.34 -11.72 12.45
C LYS A 93 -12.02 -12.33 12.93
N LEU A 94 -10.98 -11.52 12.97
CA LEU A 94 -9.68 -11.99 13.42
C LEU A 94 -9.73 -12.47 14.87
N SER A 95 -10.50 -11.77 15.72
CA SER A 95 -10.59 -12.13 17.13
C SER A 95 -11.22 -13.48 17.34
N LEU A 96 -11.95 -14.01 16.36
CA LEU A 96 -12.58 -15.31 16.46
C LEU A 96 -11.72 -16.45 15.94
N LEU A 97 -10.56 -16.12 15.38
CA LEU A 97 -9.66 -17.12 14.85
C LEU A 97 -8.62 -17.52 15.89
N PRO A 98 -8.05 -18.74 15.77
CA PRO A 98 -7.00 -19.12 16.70
C PRO A 98 -5.82 -18.18 16.63
N LYS A 99 -5.19 -17.93 17.77
CA LYS A 99 -4.06 -17.02 17.82
C LYS A 99 -2.86 -17.53 17.04
N MET A 100 -2.70 -18.86 16.96
CA MET A 100 -1.59 -19.44 16.24
C MET A 100 -2.11 -20.26 15.10
N ALA A 101 -1.49 -20.09 13.94
CA ALA A 101 -1.80 -20.94 12.81
C ALA A 101 -1.28 -22.33 13.09
N ARG A 102 -2.10 -23.34 12.82
CA ARG A 102 -1.74 -24.70 13.10
C ARG A 102 -2.16 -25.53 11.92
N LYS A 103 -1.23 -26.27 11.35
CA LYS A 103 -1.59 -27.11 10.21
C LYS A 103 -2.51 -28.23 10.66
N PRO A 104 -3.45 -28.63 9.79
CA PRO A 104 -4.33 -29.74 10.11
C PRO A 104 -3.51 -30.99 10.31
N GLN A 105 -4.08 -31.95 11.05
CA GLN A 105 -3.44 -33.22 11.26
C GLN A 105 -3.39 -33.94 9.94
N ARG A 106 -2.40 -34.92 9.86
CA ARG A 106 -2.32 -35.68 8.69
C ARG A 106 -3.59 -36.35 8.39
N GLY A 107 -3.97 -36.56 7.23
CA GLY A 107 -5.20 -37.18 6.88
C GLY A 107 -6.33 -36.23 6.75
N ILE A 108 -6.23 -35.10 7.41
CA ILE A 108 -7.26 -34.09 7.28
C ILE A 108 -6.90 -33.14 6.18
N ASP A 109 -5.68 -32.73 6.13
CA ASP A 109 -5.25 -31.78 5.12
C ASP A 109 -5.18 -32.40 3.75
N ASP A 110 -5.25 -33.69 3.64
CA ASP A 110 -5.21 -34.33 2.34
C ASP A 110 -6.40 -33.97 1.50
N ASP A 111 -7.43 -33.47 2.11
CA ASP A 111 -8.64 -33.16 1.38
C ASP A 111 -8.53 -31.87 0.62
N PHE A 112 -7.48 -31.18 0.79
CA PHE A 112 -7.31 -29.96 0.09
C PHE A 112 -6.45 -30.13 -1.13
#